data_0c4416ef10496c9837d6a995fd6a966c
#
_entry.id   0c4416ef10496c9837d6a995fd6a966c
#
_cell.length_a   1.000
_cell.length_b   1.000
_cell.length_c   1.000
_cell.angle_alpha   90.00
_cell.angle_beta   90.00
_cell.angle_gamma   90.00
#
_symmetry.space_group_name_H-M   'P 1'
#
loop_
_entity.id
_entity.type
_entity.pdbx_description
1 polymer ?
#
loop_
_entity_poly.entity_id
_entity_poly.type
_entity_poly.pdbx_seq_one_letter_code
_entity_poly.pdbx_strand_id
1 'polypeptide(L)'
;MGIFKFKSSPRSAKPLKEDIEKTLRLGLSGSQMPIFDKLSDEEIKALVDYVIFLSIRGEFERRLIQLAATDLDGERIYDRTAEKSVVDGQLSTASDALTQIADRWVQSVDAAEEFPRPDFPIFGSETVETKAELTASIEKGKALFASEVASCAKCHGVNADGKGNQLPDYDDWTKDWTSKIGLQPTDLEALLPLMARGGLKPQPLKPRNILEGHFRGGRTPEDLYRRIRYGIAGSPMPAAAVVQSREEPGLLDEDLWHLVNYVLSIAKVPPPPMETKVVSTQ
;
A
#
# COMPACT_ATOMS: atom_id res chain seq x y z
N MET A 1 7.84 7.93 -8.40
CA MET A 1 6.74 7.13 -8.94
C MET A 1 5.41 7.33 -8.20
N GLY A 2 5.39 7.93 -7.05
CA GLY A 2 4.17 8.27 -6.32
C GLY A 2 3.31 7.08 -5.87
N ILE A 3 3.91 5.89 -5.73
CA ILE A 3 3.26 4.71 -5.17
C ILE A 3 3.63 4.59 -3.71
N PHE A 4 2.64 4.71 -2.85
CA PHE A 4 2.79 4.61 -1.40
C PHE A 4 2.22 3.28 -0.93
N LYS A 5 3.03 2.50 -0.20
CA LYS A 5 2.68 1.14 0.25
C LYS A 5 1.81 1.14 1.49
N PHE A 6 2.03 2.11 2.39
CA PHE A 6 1.40 2.16 3.71
C PHE A 6 0.57 3.45 3.81
N LYS A 7 -0.73 3.29 3.68
CA LYS A 7 -1.69 4.39 3.63
C LYS A 7 -3.05 3.92 4.13
N SER A 8 -3.87 4.87 4.56
CA SER A 8 -5.22 4.63 5.06
C SER A 8 -6.30 4.66 3.98
N SER A 9 -5.93 5.05 2.77
CA SER A 9 -6.80 5.10 1.59
C SER A 9 -6.76 3.80 0.78
N PRO A 10 -7.76 3.52 -0.07
CA PRO A 10 -7.79 2.37 -0.98
C PRO A 10 -6.54 2.26 -1.87
N ARG A 11 -6.26 1.04 -2.40
CA ARG A 11 -5.06 0.75 -3.18
C ARG A 11 -4.84 1.73 -4.35
N SER A 12 -5.88 2.12 -5.04
CA SER A 12 -5.85 3.03 -6.19
C SER A 12 -5.68 4.51 -5.83
N ALA A 13 -6.07 4.90 -4.63
CA ALA A 13 -6.04 6.29 -4.17
C ALA A 13 -4.62 6.73 -3.75
N LYS A 14 -4.40 8.02 -3.61
CA LYS A 14 -3.18 8.59 -3.03
C LYS A 14 -3.21 8.48 -1.50
N PRO A 15 -2.06 8.54 -0.80
CA PRO A 15 -2.03 8.58 0.65
C PRO A 15 -2.60 9.91 1.16
N LEU A 16 -3.10 9.90 2.39
CA LEU A 16 -3.37 11.13 3.12
C LEU A 16 -2.07 11.75 3.63
N LYS A 17 -2.11 13.04 3.98
CA LYS A 17 -0.95 13.72 4.62
C LYS A 17 -0.54 13.02 5.92
N GLU A 18 -1.52 12.59 6.69
CA GLU A 18 -1.36 11.87 7.96
C GLU A 18 -0.64 10.52 7.78
N ASP A 19 -0.83 9.83 6.66
CA ASP A 19 -0.10 8.59 6.35
C ASP A 19 1.40 8.83 6.16
N ILE A 20 1.74 9.92 5.46
CA ILE A 20 3.13 10.31 5.21
C ILE A 20 3.75 10.78 6.52
N GLU A 21 3.05 11.62 7.28
CA GLU A 21 3.46 12.10 8.60
C GLU A 21 3.70 10.91 9.56
N LYS A 22 2.76 9.98 9.63
CA LYS A 22 2.89 8.75 10.43
C LYS A 22 4.15 7.96 10.04
N THR A 23 4.43 7.85 8.74
CA THR A 23 5.62 7.16 8.24
C THR A 23 6.91 7.86 8.65
N LEU A 24 6.95 9.20 8.63
CA LEU A 24 8.09 9.99 9.08
C LEU A 24 8.31 9.85 10.59
N ARG A 25 7.23 9.98 11.38
CA ARG A 25 7.32 9.92 12.85
C ARG A 25 7.65 8.53 13.40
N LEU A 26 7.13 7.47 12.78
CA LEU A 26 7.30 6.09 13.28
C LEU A 26 8.37 5.30 12.54
N GLY A 27 8.89 5.82 11.43
CA GLY A 27 9.75 5.05 10.53
C GLY A 27 9.05 3.82 9.95
N LEU A 28 9.84 2.90 9.41
CA LEU A 28 9.33 1.62 8.90
C LEU A 28 10.08 0.47 9.55
N SER A 29 9.46 -0.21 10.49
CA SER A 29 10.02 -1.35 11.21
C SER A 29 10.59 -2.41 10.26
N GLY A 30 11.81 -2.87 10.54
CA GLY A 30 12.50 -3.85 9.70
C GLY A 30 12.95 -3.29 8.34
N SER A 31 13.19 -1.99 8.24
CA SER A 31 13.79 -1.32 7.08
C SER A 31 14.84 -0.29 7.55
N GLN A 32 15.52 0.35 6.58
CA GLN A 32 16.48 1.44 6.85
C GLN A 32 15.81 2.80 7.10
N MET A 33 14.48 2.89 7.03
CA MET A 33 13.75 4.14 7.28
C MET A 33 13.69 4.42 8.77
N PRO A 34 14.45 5.42 9.30
CA PRO A 34 14.46 5.73 10.72
C PRO A 34 13.22 6.51 11.13
N ILE A 35 13.06 6.71 12.43
CA ILE A 35 12.13 7.68 12.99
C ILE A 35 12.75 9.07 12.95
N PHE A 36 11.93 10.11 12.72
CA PHE A 36 12.35 11.51 12.69
C PHE A 36 11.83 12.26 13.93
N ASP A 37 12.15 11.73 15.10
CA ASP A 37 11.67 12.22 16.41
C ASP A 37 12.29 13.52 16.90
N LYS A 38 13.36 13.98 16.22
CA LYS A 38 14.08 15.21 16.57
C LYS A 38 13.61 16.44 15.80
N LEU A 39 12.72 16.24 14.81
CA LEU A 39 12.17 17.33 14.03
C LEU A 39 10.94 17.92 14.71
N SER A 40 10.77 19.23 14.61
CA SER A 40 9.56 19.93 15.06
C SER A 40 8.34 19.55 14.21
N ASP A 41 7.16 19.87 14.69
CA ASP A 41 5.91 19.62 13.96
C ASP A 41 5.86 20.40 12.64
N GLU A 42 6.41 21.61 12.60
CA GLU A 42 6.51 22.44 11.40
C GLU A 42 7.47 21.82 10.38
N GLU A 43 8.60 21.30 10.82
CA GLU A 43 9.57 20.62 9.93
C GLU A 43 8.99 19.32 9.37
N ILE A 44 8.27 18.54 10.18
CA ILE A 44 7.57 17.33 9.70
C ILE A 44 6.51 17.69 8.66
N LYS A 45 5.68 18.72 8.90
CA LYS A 45 4.68 19.18 7.91
C LYS A 45 5.32 19.65 6.61
N ALA A 46 6.43 20.39 6.69
CA ALA A 46 7.18 20.84 5.52
C ALA A 46 7.73 19.63 4.73
N LEU A 47 8.23 18.59 5.43
CA LEU A 47 8.68 17.35 4.79
C LEU A 47 7.52 16.60 4.13
N VAL A 48 6.35 16.52 4.75
CA VAL A 48 5.14 15.90 4.15
C VAL A 48 4.80 16.60 2.84
N ASP A 49 4.70 17.94 2.84
CA ASP A 49 4.40 18.72 1.65
C ASP A 49 5.46 18.55 0.56
N TYR A 50 6.74 18.48 0.95
CA TYR A 50 7.84 18.24 0.01
C TYR A 50 7.79 16.82 -0.61
N VAL A 51 7.47 15.79 0.17
CA VAL A 51 7.27 14.43 -0.33
C VAL A 51 6.10 14.38 -1.33
N ILE A 52 5.00 15.08 -1.04
CA ILE A 52 3.87 15.21 -1.97
C ILE A 52 4.30 15.88 -3.26
N PHE A 53 5.01 17.00 -3.16
CA PHE A 53 5.55 17.73 -4.33
C PHE A 53 6.43 16.82 -5.19
N LEU A 54 7.38 16.10 -4.58
CA LEU A 54 8.26 15.18 -5.30
C LEU A 54 7.48 14.03 -5.96
N SER A 55 6.43 13.56 -5.29
CA SER A 55 5.56 12.51 -5.83
C SER A 55 4.78 13.00 -7.06
N ILE A 56 4.16 14.17 -6.97
CA ILE A 56 3.44 14.80 -8.09
C ILE A 56 4.39 15.04 -9.26
N ARG A 57 5.54 15.65 -9.00
CA ARG A 57 6.57 15.90 -10.01
C ARG A 57 7.02 14.62 -10.70
N GLY A 58 7.40 13.60 -9.95
CA GLY A 58 7.90 12.35 -10.53
C GLY A 58 6.82 11.56 -11.30
N GLU A 59 5.55 11.66 -10.89
CA GLU A 59 4.43 11.08 -11.62
C GLU A 59 4.16 11.85 -12.92
N PHE A 60 4.22 13.16 -12.86
CA PHE A 60 4.07 14.04 -14.01
C PHE A 60 5.18 13.80 -15.04
N GLU A 61 6.45 13.81 -14.65
CA GLU A 61 7.59 13.50 -15.52
C GLU A 61 7.42 12.13 -16.19
N ARG A 62 7.03 11.11 -15.41
CA ARG A 62 6.74 9.77 -15.96
C ARG A 62 5.60 9.79 -16.96
N ARG A 63 4.52 10.51 -16.69
CA ARG A 63 3.37 10.62 -17.59
C ARG A 63 3.75 11.27 -18.91
N LEU A 64 4.55 12.34 -18.86
CA LEU A 64 5.04 13.00 -20.05
C LEU A 64 5.95 12.09 -20.90
N ILE A 65 6.87 11.35 -20.26
CA ILE A 65 7.73 10.37 -20.96
C ILE A 65 6.87 9.29 -21.62
N GLN A 66 5.84 8.81 -20.95
CA GLN A 66 4.93 7.80 -21.49
C GLN A 66 4.17 8.36 -22.70
N LEU A 67 3.63 9.57 -22.62
CA LEU A 67 2.96 10.24 -23.75
C LEU A 67 3.91 10.39 -24.94
N ALA A 68 5.16 10.84 -24.71
CA ALA A 68 6.15 10.96 -25.78
C ALA A 68 6.46 9.62 -26.45
N ALA A 69 6.52 8.55 -25.66
CA ALA A 69 6.92 7.22 -26.16
C ALA A 69 5.79 6.47 -26.86
N THR A 70 4.52 6.70 -26.50
CA THR A 70 3.37 5.92 -27.00
C THR A 70 2.46 6.72 -27.91
N ASP A 71 2.13 7.96 -27.55
CA ASP A 71 1.07 8.72 -28.21
C ASP A 71 1.63 9.70 -29.26
N LEU A 72 2.89 10.11 -29.09
CA LEU A 72 3.56 11.09 -29.96
C LEU A 72 4.61 10.45 -30.89
N ASP A 73 4.68 9.13 -30.94
CA ASP A 73 5.61 8.36 -31.79
C ASP A 73 7.07 8.88 -31.73
N GLY A 74 7.49 9.30 -30.52
CA GLY A 74 8.83 9.86 -30.29
C GLY A 74 8.98 11.36 -30.58
N GLU A 75 7.92 12.04 -30.95
CA GLU A 75 7.93 13.50 -31.06
C GLU A 75 8.15 14.19 -29.70
N ARG A 76 8.62 15.44 -29.75
CA ARG A 76 8.86 16.21 -28.52
C ARG A 76 7.55 16.60 -27.85
N ILE A 77 7.44 16.34 -26.57
CA ILE A 77 6.33 16.81 -25.73
C ILE A 77 6.24 18.35 -25.69
N TYR A 78 7.36 19.03 -25.85
CA TYR A 78 7.44 20.48 -25.87
C TYR A 78 8.54 20.95 -26.80
N ASP A 79 8.16 21.67 -27.84
CA ASP A 79 9.08 22.29 -28.81
C ASP A 79 8.83 23.82 -28.87
N ARG A 80 9.75 24.58 -28.29
CA ARG A 80 9.69 26.06 -28.28
C ARG A 80 9.82 26.67 -29.67
N THR A 81 10.29 25.91 -30.63
CA THR A 81 10.51 26.40 -32.00
C THR A 81 9.33 26.10 -32.93
N ALA A 82 8.37 25.33 -32.47
CA ALA A 82 7.15 25.01 -33.21
C ALA A 82 6.21 26.20 -33.32
N GLU A 83 5.26 26.12 -34.23
CA GLU A 83 4.19 27.12 -34.34
C GLU A 83 3.40 27.24 -33.04
N LYS A 84 2.89 28.45 -32.78
CA LYS A 84 2.18 28.77 -31.53
C LYS A 84 1.04 27.78 -31.21
N SER A 85 0.27 27.40 -32.22
CA SER A 85 -0.84 26.45 -32.09
C SER A 85 -0.38 25.07 -31.57
N VAL A 86 0.78 24.62 -32.05
CA VAL A 86 1.41 23.35 -31.61
C VAL A 86 1.90 23.50 -30.17
N VAL A 87 2.59 24.60 -29.85
CA VAL A 87 3.05 24.88 -28.49
C VAL A 87 1.88 24.95 -27.50
N ASP A 88 0.81 25.65 -27.87
CA ASP A 88 -0.39 25.76 -27.02
C ASP A 88 -1.04 24.40 -26.80
N GLY A 89 -1.11 23.53 -27.81
CA GLY A 89 -1.58 22.14 -27.70
C GLY A 89 -0.71 21.28 -26.77
N GLN A 90 0.60 21.40 -26.88
CA GLN A 90 1.56 20.68 -26.02
C GLN A 90 1.44 21.13 -24.56
N LEU A 91 1.29 22.43 -24.31
CA LEU A 91 1.09 22.97 -22.97
C LEU A 91 -0.26 22.53 -22.37
N SER A 92 -1.34 22.50 -23.19
CA SER A 92 -2.63 21.96 -22.75
C SER A 92 -2.52 20.50 -22.31
N THR A 93 -1.89 19.65 -23.12
CA THR A 93 -1.67 18.23 -22.80
C THR A 93 -0.89 18.06 -21.49
N ALA A 94 0.14 18.86 -21.28
CA ALA A 94 0.91 18.84 -20.04
C ALA A 94 0.08 19.31 -18.84
N SER A 95 -0.70 20.37 -19.02
CA SER A 95 -1.60 20.92 -17.99
C SER A 95 -2.66 19.91 -17.58
N ASP A 96 -3.30 19.23 -18.55
CA ASP A 96 -4.30 18.21 -18.30
C ASP A 96 -3.72 17.02 -17.53
N ALA A 97 -2.51 16.58 -17.89
CA ALA A 97 -1.81 15.54 -17.17
C ALA A 97 -1.52 15.91 -15.71
N LEU A 98 -1.08 17.15 -15.47
CA LEU A 98 -0.82 17.65 -14.11
C LEU A 98 -2.12 17.76 -13.30
N THR A 99 -3.19 18.27 -13.90
CA THR A 99 -4.51 18.39 -13.27
C THR A 99 -5.04 17.04 -12.84
N GLN A 100 -5.01 16.03 -13.72
CA GLN A 100 -5.42 14.67 -13.38
C GLN A 100 -4.62 14.08 -12.21
N ILE A 101 -3.33 14.38 -12.11
CA ILE A 101 -2.50 13.92 -10.99
C ILE A 101 -2.91 14.66 -9.71
N ALA A 102 -3.09 15.97 -9.76
CA ALA A 102 -3.49 16.78 -8.60
C ALA A 102 -4.88 16.37 -8.07
N ASP A 103 -5.85 16.18 -8.96
CA ASP A 103 -7.22 15.75 -8.61
C ASP A 103 -7.22 14.43 -7.84
N ARG A 104 -6.35 13.48 -8.18
CA ARG A 104 -6.22 12.21 -7.44
C ARG A 104 -5.74 12.40 -6.00
N TRP A 105 -4.95 13.45 -5.73
CA TRP A 105 -4.55 13.79 -4.36
C TRP A 105 -5.72 14.40 -3.57
N VAL A 106 -6.51 15.26 -4.21
CA VAL A 106 -7.72 15.84 -3.60
C VAL A 106 -8.74 14.74 -3.30
N GLN A 107 -9.06 13.91 -4.28
CA GLN A 107 -10.04 12.82 -4.14
C GLN A 107 -9.65 11.77 -3.10
N SER A 108 -8.36 11.63 -2.75
CA SER A 108 -7.93 10.66 -1.76
C SER A 108 -8.41 10.98 -0.35
N VAL A 109 -8.72 12.24 -0.07
CA VAL A 109 -9.29 12.66 1.23
C VAL A 109 -10.69 12.07 1.41
N ASP A 110 -11.50 12.14 0.36
CA ASP A 110 -12.87 11.62 0.36
C ASP A 110 -12.90 10.08 0.27
N ALA A 111 -11.82 9.47 -0.23
CA ALA A 111 -11.69 8.02 -0.34
C ALA A 111 -11.24 7.34 0.98
N ALA A 112 -10.93 8.09 2.02
CA ALA A 112 -10.59 7.55 3.32
C ALA A 112 -11.86 7.06 4.01
N GLU A 113 -11.97 5.75 4.21
CA GLU A 113 -13.14 5.12 4.84
C GLU A 113 -12.92 4.95 6.35
N GLU A 114 -13.94 5.23 7.14
CA GLU A 114 -14.04 4.74 8.51
C GLU A 114 -14.56 3.29 8.48
N PHE A 115 -13.89 2.41 9.21
CA PHE A 115 -14.28 1.01 9.25
C PHE A 115 -15.18 0.74 10.45
N PRO A 116 -16.27 -0.03 10.25
CA PRO A 116 -17.10 -0.46 11.37
C PRO A 116 -16.25 -1.29 12.33
N ARG A 117 -16.32 -0.98 13.63
CA ARG A 117 -15.73 -1.84 14.65
C ARG A 117 -16.62 -3.04 14.89
N PRO A 118 -16.03 -4.21 15.18
CA PRO A 118 -16.79 -5.40 15.47
C PRO A 118 -17.43 -5.31 16.86
N ASP A 119 -18.49 -6.08 17.07
CA ASP A 119 -19.17 -6.20 18.37
C ASP A 119 -18.40 -7.12 19.34
N PHE A 120 -17.37 -7.81 18.88
CA PHE A 120 -16.48 -8.66 19.69
C PHE A 120 -15.15 -7.97 19.99
N PRO A 121 -14.41 -8.40 21.05
CA PRO A 121 -13.17 -7.75 21.45
C PRO A 121 -12.08 -7.88 20.39
N ILE A 122 -11.32 -6.80 20.22
CA ILE A 122 -10.11 -6.77 19.40
C ILE A 122 -8.92 -7.13 20.29
N PHE A 123 -7.95 -7.85 19.77
CA PHE A 123 -6.75 -8.29 20.49
C PHE A 123 -6.05 -7.13 21.19
N GLY A 124 -5.89 -7.26 22.50
CA GLY A 124 -5.35 -6.22 23.39
C GLY A 124 -6.41 -5.28 24.01
N SER A 125 -7.71 -5.46 23.68
CA SER A 125 -8.81 -4.72 24.31
C SER A 125 -9.73 -5.61 25.17
N GLU A 126 -9.39 -6.91 25.28
CA GLU A 126 -10.19 -7.88 26.01
C GLU A 126 -10.17 -7.64 27.51
N THR A 127 -11.30 -7.95 28.14
CA THR A 127 -11.44 -8.06 29.61
C THR A 127 -11.48 -9.52 30.01
N VAL A 128 -11.53 -9.80 31.31
CA VAL A 128 -11.69 -11.18 31.82
C VAL A 128 -12.97 -11.81 31.29
N GLU A 129 -14.06 -11.02 31.22
CA GLU A 129 -15.39 -11.46 30.77
C GLU A 129 -15.42 -11.74 29.26
N THR A 130 -14.70 -10.96 28.45
CA THR A 130 -14.71 -11.08 26.97
C THR A 130 -13.59 -11.95 26.40
N LYS A 131 -12.74 -12.52 27.27
CA LYS A 131 -11.60 -13.36 26.87
C LYS A 131 -12.02 -14.59 26.04
N ALA A 132 -13.15 -15.20 26.37
CA ALA A 132 -13.68 -16.33 25.62
C ALA A 132 -14.12 -15.93 24.19
N GLU A 133 -14.72 -14.77 24.05
CA GLU A 133 -15.12 -14.21 22.75
C GLU A 133 -13.91 -13.89 21.87
N LEU A 134 -12.85 -13.30 22.47
CA LEU A 134 -11.59 -13.09 21.74
C LEU A 134 -10.99 -14.42 21.27
N THR A 135 -11.00 -15.44 22.13
CA THR A 135 -10.48 -16.77 21.75
C THR A 135 -11.26 -17.36 20.58
N ALA A 136 -12.59 -17.26 20.60
CA ALA A 136 -13.43 -17.69 19.48
C ALA A 136 -13.14 -16.90 18.19
N SER A 137 -12.93 -15.60 18.33
CA SER A 137 -12.55 -14.72 17.20
C SER A 137 -11.20 -15.13 16.60
N ILE A 138 -10.21 -15.43 17.42
CA ILE A 138 -8.88 -15.90 16.99
C ILE A 138 -8.98 -17.23 16.22
N GLU A 139 -9.75 -18.18 16.72
CA GLU A 139 -9.94 -19.48 16.04
C GLU A 139 -10.67 -19.31 14.71
N LYS A 140 -11.67 -18.42 14.63
CA LYS A 140 -12.33 -18.08 13.37
C LYS A 140 -11.34 -17.42 12.39
N GLY A 141 -10.52 -16.50 12.88
CA GLY A 141 -9.48 -15.83 12.09
C GLY A 141 -8.44 -16.83 11.56
N LYS A 142 -8.05 -17.81 12.36
CA LYS A 142 -7.14 -18.90 11.95
C LYS A 142 -7.75 -19.75 10.83
N ALA A 143 -9.02 -20.12 10.96
CA ALA A 143 -9.73 -20.87 9.93
C ALA A 143 -9.84 -20.06 8.62
N LEU A 144 -10.18 -18.77 8.71
CA LEU A 144 -10.22 -17.86 7.57
C LEU A 144 -8.84 -17.72 6.90
N PHE A 145 -7.78 -17.58 7.67
CA PHE A 145 -6.41 -17.44 7.16
C PHE A 145 -6.01 -18.62 6.28
N ALA A 146 -6.44 -19.83 6.65
CA ALA A 146 -6.19 -21.07 5.90
C ALA A 146 -7.20 -21.33 4.78
N SER A 147 -8.30 -20.58 4.72
CA SER A 147 -9.38 -20.80 3.76
C SER A 147 -9.00 -20.39 2.34
N GLU A 148 -9.69 -20.96 1.36
CA GLU A 148 -9.56 -20.59 -0.06
C GLU A 148 -10.07 -19.16 -0.32
N VAL A 149 -11.04 -18.69 0.46
CA VAL A 149 -11.64 -17.35 0.30
C VAL A 149 -10.65 -16.26 0.67
N ALA A 150 -10.00 -16.34 1.83
CA ALA A 150 -8.98 -15.38 2.24
C ALA A 150 -7.62 -15.65 1.59
N SER A 151 -7.30 -16.90 1.29
CA SER A 151 -6.08 -17.36 0.61
C SER A 151 -4.76 -16.88 1.23
N CYS A 152 -4.76 -16.43 2.49
CA CYS A 152 -3.58 -15.87 3.16
C CYS A 152 -2.43 -16.88 3.26
N ALA A 153 -2.77 -18.13 3.62
CA ALA A 153 -1.81 -19.21 3.80
C ALA A 153 -1.07 -19.57 2.49
N LYS A 154 -1.65 -19.33 1.31
CA LYS A 154 -0.98 -19.58 0.02
C LYS A 154 0.34 -18.82 -0.10
N CYS A 155 0.38 -17.58 0.38
CA CYS A 155 1.57 -16.76 0.37
C CYS A 155 2.33 -16.78 1.69
N HIS A 156 1.62 -16.61 2.80
CA HIS A 156 2.25 -16.50 4.13
C HIS A 156 2.61 -17.84 4.79
N GLY A 157 2.22 -18.98 4.17
CA GLY A 157 2.39 -20.31 4.74
C GLY A 157 1.31 -20.62 5.78
N VAL A 158 1.01 -21.91 5.97
CA VAL A 158 0.01 -22.38 6.96
C VAL A 158 0.40 -22.02 8.39
N ASN A 159 1.70 -21.84 8.63
CA ASN A 159 2.27 -21.42 9.91
C ASN A 159 2.50 -19.92 10.00
N ALA A 160 2.10 -19.15 8.99
CA ALA A 160 2.32 -17.70 8.90
C ALA A 160 3.83 -17.29 8.93
N ASP A 161 4.72 -18.19 8.55
CA ASP A 161 6.19 -18.03 8.57
C ASP A 161 6.78 -17.43 7.27
N GLY A 162 5.93 -17.05 6.32
CA GLY A 162 6.31 -16.47 5.04
C GLY A 162 6.76 -17.47 3.98
N LYS A 163 6.53 -18.78 4.19
CA LYS A 163 7.00 -19.87 3.32
C LYS A 163 5.90 -20.55 2.50
N GLY A 164 4.78 -19.90 2.26
CA GLY A 164 3.66 -20.47 1.51
C GLY A 164 3.93 -20.55 0.01
N ASN A 165 4.35 -19.45 -0.60
CA ASN A 165 4.65 -19.41 -2.02
C ASN A 165 6.11 -19.74 -2.29
N GLN A 166 6.36 -20.79 -3.08
CA GLN A 166 7.72 -21.23 -3.43
C GLN A 166 8.30 -20.47 -4.64
N LEU A 167 7.45 -19.87 -5.48
CA LEU A 167 7.89 -19.11 -6.63
C LEU A 167 8.13 -17.64 -6.22
N PRO A 168 9.23 -17.02 -6.69
CA PRO A 168 9.44 -15.61 -6.47
C PRO A 168 8.34 -14.81 -7.16
N ASP A 169 7.70 -13.92 -6.42
CA ASP A 169 6.83 -12.90 -6.99
C ASP A 169 7.58 -11.57 -7.03
N TYR A 170 7.12 -10.63 -7.84
CA TYR A 170 7.79 -9.38 -8.10
C TYR A 170 6.89 -8.21 -7.73
N ASP A 171 7.49 -7.03 -7.50
CA ASP A 171 6.71 -5.83 -7.29
C ASP A 171 5.91 -5.43 -8.56
N ASP A 172 4.84 -4.65 -8.33
CA ASP A 172 3.97 -4.22 -9.44
C ASP A 172 4.73 -3.41 -10.49
N TRP A 173 5.77 -2.67 -10.09
CA TRP A 173 6.61 -1.91 -11.02
C TRP A 173 7.38 -2.83 -11.96
N THR A 174 8.03 -3.85 -11.43
CA THR A 174 8.76 -4.85 -12.22
C THR A 174 7.82 -5.53 -13.19
N LYS A 175 6.65 -5.99 -12.73
CA LYS A 175 5.65 -6.64 -13.58
C LYS A 175 5.14 -5.72 -14.69
N ASP A 176 4.86 -4.46 -14.38
CA ASP A 176 4.31 -3.48 -15.32
C ASP A 176 5.30 -3.20 -16.47
N TRP A 177 6.57 -2.89 -16.16
CA TRP A 177 7.50 -2.54 -17.21
C TRP A 177 7.99 -3.74 -18.03
N THR A 178 8.16 -4.91 -17.41
CA THR A 178 8.57 -6.12 -18.17
C THR A 178 7.46 -6.60 -19.10
N SER A 179 6.20 -6.58 -18.64
CA SER A 179 5.06 -6.98 -19.48
C SER A 179 4.87 -6.06 -20.69
N LYS A 180 5.11 -4.75 -20.54
CA LYS A 180 5.00 -3.78 -21.65
C LYS A 180 5.96 -4.05 -22.81
N ILE A 181 7.08 -4.69 -22.53
CA ILE A 181 8.07 -5.10 -23.55
C ILE A 181 7.99 -6.58 -23.91
N GLY A 182 6.93 -7.27 -23.46
CA GLY A 182 6.70 -8.68 -23.78
C GLY A 182 7.64 -9.66 -23.07
N LEU A 183 8.31 -9.25 -21.99
CA LEU A 183 9.22 -10.08 -21.21
C LEU A 183 8.63 -10.42 -19.84
N GLN A 184 9.16 -11.49 -19.25
CA GLN A 184 8.90 -11.83 -17.85
C GLN A 184 10.02 -11.30 -16.95
N PRO A 185 9.77 -11.01 -15.67
CA PRO A 185 10.80 -10.61 -14.72
C PRO A 185 11.94 -11.63 -14.54
N THR A 186 11.70 -12.88 -14.93
CA THR A 186 12.66 -14.00 -14.89
C THR A 186 13.59 -14.05 -16.10
N ASP A 187 13.29 -13.33 -17.18
CA ASP A 187 14.06 -13.34 -18.43
C ASP A 187 15.31 -12.45 -18.30
N LEU A 188 16.15 -12.73 -17.31
CA LEU A 188 17.27 -11.86 -16.91
C LEU A 188 18.22 -11.56 -18.06
N GLU A 189 18.52 -12.52 -18.93
CA GLU A 189 19.41 -12.31 -20.08
C GLU A 189 18.83 -11.29 -21.08
N ALA A 190 17.54 -11.39 -21.38
CA ALA A 190 16.85 -10.45 -22.25
C ALA A 190 16.73 -9.05 -21.62
N LEU A 191 16.74 -8.95 -20.28
CA LEU A 191 16.67 -7.70 -19.54
C LEU A 191 18.04 -7.00 -19.40
N LEU A 192 19.17 -7.71 -19.56
CA LEU A 192 20.53 -7.14 -19.42
C LEU A 192 20.78 -5.88 -20.26
N PRO A 193 20.43 -5.83 -21.57
CA PRO A 193 20.64 -4.63 -22.39
C PRO A 193 19.85 -3.41 -21.88
N LEU A 194 18.67 -3.65 -21.31
CA LEU A 194 17.81 -2.59 -20.75
C LEU A 194 18.37 -2.10 -19.43
N MET A 195 18.85 -3.01 -18.58
CA MET A 195 19.51 -2.64 -17.31
C MET A 195 20.81 -1.85 -17.57
N ALA A 196 21.57 -2.19 -18.63
CA ALA A 196 22.74 -1.43 -19.03
C ALA A 196 22.41 0.02 -19.47
N ARG A 197 21.17 0.28 -19.90
CA ARG A 197 20.65 1.61 -20.24
C ARG A 197 19.97 2.33 -19.07
N GLY A 198 20.07 1.81 -17.86
CA GLY A 198 19.48 2.38 -16.66
C GLY A 198 18.16 1.76 -16.22
N GLY A 199 17.70 0.67 -16.86
CA GLY A 199 16.56 -0.10 -16.40
C GLY A 199 16.81 -0.69 -14.99
N LEU A 200 15.80 -0.65 -14.13
CA LEU A 200 15.92 -1.21 -12.78
C LEU A 200 15.90 -2.74 -12.85
N LYS A 201 16.79 -3.36 -12.06
CA LYS A 201 16.79 -4.81 -11.91
C LYS A 201 15.46 -5.29 -11.30
N PRO A 202 14.84 -6.37 -11.83
CA PRO A 202 13.69 -7.00 -11.21
C PRO A 202 13.90 -7.31 -9.74
N GLN A 203 12.95 -6.90 -8.90
CA GLN A 203 13.03 -7.07 -7.46
C GLN A 203 12.04 -8.15 -7.00
N PRO A 204 12.52 -9.36 -6.67
CA PRO A 204 11.66 -10.37 -6.09
C PRO A 204 11.22 -9.96 -4.68
N LEU A 205 9.96 -10.20 -4.39
CA LEU A 205 9.36 -9.96 -3.09
C LEU A 205 8.94 -11.29 -2.46
N LYS A 206 9.20 -11.40 -1.16
CA LYS A 206 8.76 -12.55 -0.37
C LYS A 206 7.67 -12.11 0.61
N PRO A 207 6.65 -12.96 0.82
CA PRO A 207 5.71 -12.77 1.91
C PRO A 207 6.46 -12.65 3.24
N ARG A 208 5.96 -11.76 4.09
CA ARG A 208 6.60 -11.53 5.38
C ARG A 208 6.29 -12.67 6.35
N ASN A 209 7.28 -13.02 7.16
CA ASN A 209 7.08 -13.85 8.33
C ASN A 209 6.28 -13.06 9.38
N ILE A 210 5.01 -13.41 9.56
CA ILE A 210 4.07 -12.73 10.48
C ILE A 210 4.47 -12.99 11.94
N LEU A 211 5.06 -14.16 12.23
CA LEU A 211 5.47 -14.53 13.58
C LEU A 211 6.51 -13.58 14.19
N GLU A 212 7.30 -12.89 13.36
CA GLU A 212 8.29 -11.92 13.83
C GLU A 212 7.65 -10.63 14.39
N GLY A 213 6.38 -10.37 14.08
CA GLY A 213 5.66 -9.18 14.55
C GLY A 213 6.15 -7.85 13.96
N HIS A 214 6.95 -7.89 12.89
CA HIS A 214 7.42 -6.69 12.20
C HIS A 214 6.46 -6.26 11.11
N PHE A 215 5.53 -5.37 11.45
CA PHE A 215 4.56 -4.83 10.51
C PHE A 215 4.97 -3.43 10.05
N ARG A 216 5.38 -3.30 8.78
CA ARG A 216 5.70 -1.99 8.18
C ARG A 216 4.44 -1.15 8.02
N GLY A 217 4.53 0.14 8.30
CA GLY A 217 3.40 1.06 8.19
C GLY A 217 2.41 1.00 9.35
N GLY A 218 2.84 0.48 10.49
CA GLY A 218 2.07 0.39 11.72
C GLY A 218 1.59 -1.03 12.05
N ARG A 219 1.29 -1.25 13.32
CA ARG A 219 0.88 -2.54 13.88
C ARG A 219 -0.34 -2.45 14.79
N THR A 220 -1.04 -1.33 14.76
CA THR A 220 -2.34 -1.25 15.41
C THR A 220 -3.34 -2.19 14.74
N PRO A 221 -4.39 -2.63 15.41
CA PRO A 221 -5.43 -3.44 14.79
C PRO A 221 -5.97 -2.80 13.51
N GLU A 222 -6.18 -1.49 13.52
CA GLU A 222 -6.66 -0.72 12.37
C GLU A 222 -5.64 -0.71 11.21
N ASP A 223 -4.34 -0.63 11.50
CA ASP A 223 -3.30 -0.71 10.48
C ASP A 223 -3.31 -2.06 9.77
N LEU A 224 -3.51 -3.14 10.52
CA LEU A 224 -3.59 -4.49 9.96
C LEU A 224 -4.90 -4.68 9.19
N TYR A 225 -6.02 -4.19 9.72
CA TYR A 225 -7.31 -4.23 9.04
C TYR A 225 -7.23 -3.56 7.66
N ARG A 226 -6.73 -2.30 7.59
CA ARG A 226 -6.55 -1.57 6.33
C ARG A 226 -5.66 -2.34 5.35
N ARG A 227 -4.62 -2.97 5.84
CA ARG A 227 -3.67 -3.72 5.02
C ARG A 227 -4.29 -4.99 4.44
N ILE A 228 -5.13 -5.66 5.17
CA ILE A 228 -5.89 -6.82 4.66
C ILE A 228 -6.95 -6.33 3.68
N ARG A 229 -7.72 -5.30 4.04
CA ARG A 229 -8.80 -4.77 3.20
C ARG A 229 -8.31 -4.24 1.86
N TYR A 230 -7.26 -3.41 1.87
CA TYR A 230 -6.80 -2.73 0.65
C TYR A 230 -5.57 -3.37 0.00
N GLY A 231 -4.99 -4.37 0.63
CA GLY A 231 -3.70 -4.90 0.20
C GLY A 231 -2.57 -3.88 0.37
N ILE A 232 -1.44 -4.16 -0.24
CA ILE A 232 -0.27 -3.25 -0.21
C ILE A 232 0.06 -2.84 -1.64
N ALA A 233 -0.16 -1.57 -1.97
CA ALA A 233 0.14 -1.02 -3.29
C ALA A 233 1.61 -1.22 -3.65
N GLY A 234 1.91 -1.56 -4.91
CA GLY A 234 3.26 -1.85 -5.37
C GLY A 234 3.83 -3.17 -4.86
N SER A 235 3.01 -4.07 -4.33
CA SER A 235 3.42 -5.40 -3.89
C SER A 235 2.40 -6.46 -4.29
N PRO A 236 2.79 -7.76 -4.31
CA PRO A 236 1.88 -8.86 -4.63
C PRO A 236 0.74 -9.06 -3.62
N MET A 237 0.76 -8.44 -2.46
CA MET A 237 -0.32 -8.58 -1.48
C MET A 237 -1.61 -7.92 -2.00
N PRO A 238 -2.63 -8.69 -2.41
CA PRO A 238 -3.87 -8.14 -2.96
C PRO A 238 -4.75 -7.56 -1.86
N ALA A 239 -5.76 -6.79 -2.26
CA ALA A 239 -6.88 -6.44 -1.41
C ALA A 239 -7.75 -7.68 -1.14
N ALA A 240 -8.34 -7.77 0.04
CA ALA A 240 -9.35 -8.79 0.33
C ALA A 240 -10.61 -8.56 -0.54
N ALA A 241 -11.20 -9.63 -1.01
CA ALA A 241 -12.51 -9.59 -1.69
C ALA A 241 -13.60 -9.41 -0.62
N VAL A 242 -13.94 -8.15 -0.32
CA VAL A 242 -14.95 -7.83 0.69
C VAL A 242 -16.33 -7.75 0.03
N VAL A 243 -17.28 -8.42 0.63
CA VAL A 243 -18.69 -8.51 0.18
C VAL A 243 -19.63 -7.99 1.26
N GLN A 244 -20.87 -7.70 0.87
CA GLN A 244 -21.90 -7.18 1.79
C GLN A 244 -22.76 -8.31 2.39
N SER A 245 -22.76 -9.48 1.80
CA SER A 245 -23.59 -10.61 2.21
C SER A 245 -22.82 -11.94 2.15
N ARG A 246 -23.16 -12.87 3.03
CA ARG A 246 -22.65 -14.25 3.02
C ARG A 246 -23.10 -15.08 1.80
N GLU A 247 -24.01 -14.57 1.01
CA GLU A 247 -24.45 -15.23 -0.23
C GLU A 247 -23.44 -15.01 -1.37
N GLU A 248 -22.57 -14.00 -1.25
CA GLU A 248 -21.52 -13.69 -2.20
C GLU A 248 -20.20 -14.37 -1.81
N PRO A 249 -19.37 -14.81 -2.78
CA PRO A 249 -18.07 -15.36 -2.50
C PRO A 249 -17.10 -14.26 -2.07
N GLY A 250 -16.75 -14.19 -0.79
CA GLY A 250 -15.88 -13.16 -0.24
C GLY A 250 -15.84 -13.18 1.29
N LEU A 251 -15.25 -12.13 1.84
CA LEU A 251 -15.14 -11.88 3.28
C LEU A 251 -16.07 -10.74 3.67
N LEU A 252 -16.74 -10.85 4.79
CA LEU A 252 -17.40 -9.69 5.40
C LEU A 252 -16.38 -8.83 6.15
N ASP A 253 -16.74 -7.58 6.44
CA ASP A 253 -15.89 -6.68 7.24
C ASP A 253 -15.53 -7.28 8.61
N GLU A 254 -16.46 -7.98 9.25
CA GLU A 254 -16.19 -8.68 10.52
C GLU A 254 -15.14 -9.79 10.38
N ASP A 255 -15.06 -10.47 9.22
CA ASP A 255 -14.07 -11.53 8.98
C ASP A 255 -12.65 -10.96 8.93
N LEU A 256 -12.49 -9.72 8.46
CA LEU A 256 -11.20 -9.05 8.49
C LEU A 256 -10.74 -8.80 9.94
N TRP A 257 -11.65 -8.46 10.85
CA TRP A 257 -11.32 -8.30 12.26
C TRP A 257 -10.94 -9.62 12.93
N HIS A 258 -11.58 -10.73 12.56
CA HIS A 258 -11.15 -12.06 13.00
C HIS A 258 -9.74 -12.39 12.50
N LEU A 259 -9.42 -12.08 11.24
CA LEU A 259 -8.06 -12.21 10.70
C LEU A 259 -7.06 -11.34 11.44
N VAL A 260 -7.41 -10.09 11.77
CA VAL A 260 -6.57 -9.18 12.58
C VAL A 260 -6.28 -9.78 13.95
N ASN A 261 -7.30 -10.27 14.65
CA ASN A 261 -7.16 -10.92 15.97
C ASN A 261 -6.21 -12.12 15.88
N TYR A 262 -6.36 -12.97 14.87
CA TYR A 262 -5.46 -14.10 14.66
C TYR A 262 -4.02 -13.64 14.39
N VAL A 263 -3.81 -12.72 13.46
CA VAL A 263 -2.47 -12.22 13.10
C VAL A 263 -1.77 -11.61 14.30
N LEU A 264 -2.47 -10.82 15.12
CA LEU A 264 -1.91 -10.23 16.34
C LEU A 264 -1.61 -11.28 17.41
N SER A 265 -2.44 -12.30 17.54
CA SER A 265 -2.26 -13.36 18.56
C SER A 265 -1.02 -14.22 18.32
N ILE A 266 -0.59 -14.38 17.05
CA ILE A 266 0.59 -15.21 16.71
C ILE A 266 1.88 -14.40 16.61
N ALA A 267 1.80 -13.07 16.58
CA ALA A 267 2.96 -12.18 16.49
C ALA A 267 3.73 -12.18 17.81
N LYS A 268 5.05 -12.36 17.76
CA LYS A 268 5.92 -12.40 18.95
C LYS A 268 6.03 -11.06 19.69
N VAL A 269 5.74 -9.95 19.01
CA VAL A 269 5.82 -8.62 19.60
C VAL A 269 4.40 -8.13 19.86
N PRO A 270 4.02 -7.80 21.11
CA PRO A 270 2.70 -7.32 21.42
C PRO A 270 2.38 -6.05 20.61
N PRO A 271 1.10 -5.82 20.25
CA PRO A 271 0.69 -4.58 19.60
C PRO A 271 1.00 -3.38 20.51
N PRO A 272 1.25 -2.20 19.94
CA PRO A 272 1.31 -0.98 20.75
C PRO A 272 -0.04 -0.77 21.44
N PRO A 273 -0.06 -0.12 22.62
CA PRO A 273 -1.31 0.24 23.28
C PRO A 273 -2.20 1.02 22.30
N MET A 274 -3.50 0.71 22.31
CA MET A 274 -4.46 1.44 21.47
C MET A 274 -4.43 2.92 21.89
N GLU A 275 -4.20 3.80 20.93
CA GLU A 275 -4.37 5.24 21.15
C GLU A 275 -5.84 5.51 21.49
N THR A 276 -6.13 5.81 22.75
CA THR A 276 -7.39 6.45 23.10
C THR A 276 -7.40 7.80 22.40
N LYS A 277 -8.21 7.95 21.36
CA LYS A 277 -8.51 9.28 20.80
C LYS A 277 -9.06 10.11 21.96
N VAL A 278 -8.25 10.99 22.50
CA VAL A 278 -8.75 12.09 23.34
C VAL A 278 -9.56 12.96 22.38
N VAL A 279 -10.88 12.79 22.41
CA VAL A 279 -11.79 13.73 21.77
C VAL A 279 -11.59 15.05 22.51
N SER A 280 -10.78 15.94 21.96
CA SER A 280 -10.73 17.32 22.39
C SER A 280 -12.04 17.97 21.96
N THR A 281 -12.99 18.00 22.89
CA THR A 281 -14.10 18.95 22.83
C THR A 281 -13.53 20.36 22.94
N GLN A 282 -13.48 21.07 21.85
CA GLN A 282 -13.48 22.54 21.77
C GLN A 282 -14.48 22.98 20.72
#